data_2ff5fa58190b52ef62b5b8adc9656572
#
_entry.id   2ff5fa58190b52ef62b5b8adc9656572
#
_cell.length_a   1.000
_cell.length_b   1.000
_cell.length_c   1.000
_cell.angle_alpha   90.00
_cell.angle_beta   90.00
_cell.angle_gamma   90.00
#
_symmetry.space_group_name_H-M   'P 1'
#
loop_
_entity.id
_entity.type
_entity.pdbx_description
1 polymer ?
#
loop_
_entity_poly.entity_id
_entity_poly.type
_entity_poly.pdbx_seq_one_letter_code
_entity_poly.pdbx_strand_id
1 'polypeptide(L)'
;LDQIKIYSQQLVAEALTQMRDGEVNSLPVYDGDRFVGKINYVELMAFLNQKDKLGSMYAHKMNFDIGTALLAIKKMKADMHHKEPKRFSFGKQVILGLSAVAAAAVLLLGVTWFLFKSTSTGPLMENKMTVINANKLMLTLANGQNVELDAQKTGLIMAGTNLNYNDGSQVGSQNVAGGGSMVLNVPRGGTYQLTLPDGTKVWLNSMSSLSFPASFDGVKKRNVQLNGEAYFEVAKVTRGTRIPFIVSSKGQEIEVLGTHFNVSAYENEKAVRTTLLEGSVRVSPFTQKDKLLAAMDPGTIDPLQAEGGKTTAADIILKPNEEATLTGADMAVKTVDASEAMAWTNGEYIFRNMPLENVMRMVARWYDVEVTYQDKATGATPLGGAISKKSKIANVLKMLELTADVHFKIDGKKITVLE
;
A
#
# COMPACT_ATOMS: atom_id res chain seq x y z
N LEU A 1 -30.65 13.56 13.02
CA LEU A 1 -29.38 12.83 13.06
C LEU A 1 -29.05 12.60 14.53
N ASP A 2 -29.40 11.41 15.06
CA ASP A 2 -29.03 11.03 16.41
C ASP A 2 -27.50 11.03 16.51
N GLN A 3 -26.96 11.88 17.42
CA GLN A 3 -25.53 11.92 17.64
C GLN A 3 -25.08 10.55 18.18
N ILE A 4 -24.18 9.89 17.47
CA ILE A 4 -23.57 8.65 17.94
C ILE A 4 -22.87 8.96 19.28
N LYS A 5 -23.31 8.28 20.34
CA LYS A 5 -22.76 8.43 21.70
C LYS A 5 -22.00 7.17 22.08
N ILE A 6 -20.94 7.34 22.88
CA ILE A 6 -20.27 6.20 23.51
C ILE A 6 -20.24 6.39 25.02
N TYR A 7 -20.32 5.28 25.75
CA TYR A 7 -20.34 5.31 27.21
C TYR A 7 -18.97 4.92 27.77
N SER A 8 -18.62 5.49 28.92
CA SER A 8 -17.32 5.30 29.59
C SER A 8 -16.97 3.83 29.83
N GLN A 9 -17.98 2.98 30.01
CA GLN A 9 -17.83 1.55 30.27
C GLN A 9 -17.64 0.72 28.99
N GLN A 10 -17.91 1.27 27.80
CA GLN A 10 -17.71 0.56 26.54
C GLN A 10 -16.22 0.39 26.22
N LEU A 11 -15.90 -0.64 25.46
CA LEU A 11 -14.52 -0.95 25.11
C LEU A 11 -13.95 0.00 24.04
N VAL A 12 -12.65 0.22 24.09
CA VAL A 12 -11.93 0.96 23.04
C VAL A 12 -12.18 0.37 21.64
N ALA A 13 -12.27 -0.95 21.53
CA ALA A 13 -12.63 -1.63 20.29
C ALA A 13 -14.00 -1.22 19.74
N GLU A 14 -14.99 -1.06 20.62
CA GLU A 14 -16.35 -0.62 20.23
C GLU A 14 -16.36 0.83 19.77
N ALA A 15 -15.60 1.71 20.45
CA ALA A 15 -15.44 3.09 20.04
C ALA A 15 -14.86 3.22 18.64
N LEU A 16 -13.82 2.46 18.33
CA LEU A 16 -13.21 2.44 17.00
C LEU A 16 -14.19 1.93 15.94
N THR A 17 -14.97 0.90 16.26
CA THR A 17 -16.01 0.37 15.37
C THR A 17 -17.07 1.43 15.09
N GLN A 18 -17.59 2.10 16.13
CA GLN A 18 -18.58 3.16 15.97
C GLN A 18 -18.05 4.38 15.19
N MET A 19 -16.77 4.74 15.39
CA MET A 19 -16.13 5.81 14.61
C MET A 19 -16.03 5.45 13.13
N ARG A 20 -15.69 4.19 12.83
CA ARG A 20 -15.59 3.67 11.47
C ARG A 20 -16.96 3.62 10.79
N ASP A 21 -17.93 2.98 11.43
CA ASP A 21 -19.25 2.72 10.84
C ASP A 21 -20.08 4.01 10.72
N GLY A 22 -19.87 4.96 11.64
CA GLY A 22 -20.50 6.28 11.60
C GLY A 22 -19.72 7.32 10.77
N GLU A 23 -18.59 6.96 10.19
CA GLU A 23 -17.67 7.87 9.44
C GLU A 23 -17.30 9.14 10.24
N VAL A 24 -17.19 9.02 11.57
CA VAL A 24 -16.88 10.14 12.46
C VAL A 24 -15.48 10.01 13.04
N ASN A 25 -14.77 11.14 13.14
CA ASN A 25 -13.42 11.18 13.70
C ASN A 25 -13.41 11.42 15.22
N SER A 26 -14.56 11.53 15.85
CA SER A 26 -14.65 11.75 17.30
C SER A 26 -16.02 11.42 17.83
N LEU A 27 -16.05 10.89 19.06
CA LEU A 27 -17.27 10.53 19.77
C LEU A 27 -17.36 11.27 21.10
N PRO A 28 -18.54 11.78 21.47
CA PRO A 28 -18.80 12.25 22.82
C PRO A 28 -18.91 11.06 23.78
N VAL A 29 -18.24 11.14 24.92
CA VAL A 29 -18.19 10.10 25.94
C VAL A 29 -19.08 10.50 27.11
N TYR A 30 -19.93 9.58 27.55
CA TYR A 30 -20.88 9.76 28.64
C TYR A 30 -20.65 8.73 29.75
N ASP A 31 -20.92 9.12 30.98
CA ASP A 31 -21.04 8.24 32.14
C ASP A 31 -22.46 8.34 32.65
N GLY A 32 -23.30 7.36 32.31
CA GLY A 32 -24.74 7.51 32.35
C GLY A 32 -25.20 8.67 31.45
N ASP A 33 -25.95 9.61 31.99
CA ASP A 33 -26.37 10.84 31.27
C ASP A 33 -25.37 12.00 31.36
N ARG A 34 -24.28 11.83 32.11
CA ARG A 34 -23.27 12.85 32.30
C ARG A 34 -22.24 12.85 31.22
N PHE A 35 -22.09 13.96 30.47
CA PHE A 35 -20.98 14.15 29.55
C PHE A 35 -19.64 14.24 30.30
N VAL A 36 -18.70 13.33 30.00
CA VAL A 36 -17.38 13.28 30.66
C VAL A 36 -16.22 13.71 29.74
N GLY A 37 -16.47 13.79 28.46
CA GLY A 37 -15.48 14.27 27.52
C GLY A 37 -15.73 13.86 26.08
N LYS A 38 -14.77 14.15 25.23
CA LYS A 38 -14.77 13.78 23.81
C LYS A 38 -13.49 13.02 23.52
N ILE A 39 -13.60 11.89 22.85
CA ILE A 39 -12.46 11.13 22.39
C ILE A 39 -12.40 11.22 20.86
N ASN A 40 -11.22 11.45 20.30
CA ASN A 40 -11.06 11.44 18.86
C ASN A 40 -10.18 10.28 18.41
N TYR A 41 -10.33 9.92 17.14
CA TYR A 41 -9.67 8.76 16.55
C TYR A 41 -8.14 8.82 16.70
N VAL A 42 -7.53 9.98 16.44
CA VAL A 42 -6.07 10.17 16.50
C VAL A 42 -5.55 9.96 17.93
N GLU A 43 -6.24 10.53 18.92
CA GLU A 43 -5.87 10.39 20.33
C GLU A 43 -6.04 8.97 20.83
N LEU A 44 -7.09 8.29 20.38
CA LEU A 44 -7.34 6.90 20.73
C LEU A 44 -6.26 5.97 20.14
N MET A 45 -5.86 6.22 18.90
CA MET A 45 -4.77 5.50 18.25
C MET A 45 -3.42 5.78 18.92
N ALA A 46 -3.14 7.01 19.32
CA ALA A 46 -1.94 7.35 20.09
C ALA A 46 -1.89 6.61 21.44
N PHE A 47 -3.01 6.55 22.17
CA PHE A 47 -3.13 5.77 23.39
C PHE A 47 -2.86 4.27 23.16
N LEU A 48 -3.42 3.70 22.11
CA LEU A 48 -3.21 2.28 21.79
C LEU A 48 -1.75 1.95 21.49
N ASN A 49 -1.05 2.86 20.82
CA ASN A 49 0.34 2.66 20.39
C ASN A 49 1.38 3.00 21.46
N GLN A 50 0.99 3.70 22.53
CA GLN A 50 1.92 4.00 23.62
C GLN A 50 2.34 2.74 24.36
N LYS A 51 3.64 2.49 24.52
CA LYS A 51 4.16 1.45 25.41
C LYS A 51 3.94 1.89 26.86
N ASP A 52 3.19 1.09 27.62
CA ASP A 52 3.14 1.25 29.06
C ASP A 52 4.38 0.61 29.73
N LYS A 53 4.58 0.88 31.02
CA LYS A 53 5.71 0.33 31.80
C LYS A 53 5.68 -1.21 31.88
N LEU A 54 4.57 -1.85 31.55
CA LEU A 54 4.33 -3.29 31.54
C LEU A 54 4.49 -3.90 30.15
N GLY A 55 4.78 -3.08 29.09
CA GLY A 55 4.92 -3.56 27.73
C GLY A 55 3.60 -4.03 27.11
N SER A 56 2.45 -3.52 27.59
CA SER A 56 1.13 -3.91 27.10
C SER A 56 1.01 -3.70 25.59
N MET A 57 0.63 -4.76 24.93
CA MET A 57 0.43 -4.75 23.48
C MET A 57 -0.89 -4.05 23.12
N TYR A 58 -0.95 -3.54 21.90
CA TYR A 58 -2.14 -2.92 21.27
C TYR A 58 -3.44 -3.71 21.55
N ALA A 59 -3.40 -5.04 21.37
CA ALA A 59 -4.55 -5.91 21.59
C ALA A 59 -5.08 -5.88 23.05
N HIS A 60 -4.22 -5.70 24.04
CA HIS A 60 -4.64 -5.57 25.43
C HIS A 60 -5.38 -4.26 25.69
N LYS A 61 -4.90 -3.15 25.10
CA LYS A 61 -5.53 -1.82 25.25
C LYS A 61 -6.87 -1.71 24.52
N MET A 62 -7.12 -2.51 23.51
CA MET A 62 -8.42 -2.60 22.84
C MET A 62 -9.54 -3.07 23.80
N ASN A 63 -9.20 -3.79 24.85
CA ASN A 63 -10.12 -4.26 25.90
C ASN A 63 -10.22 -3.31 27.09
N PHE A 64 -9.59 -2.13 27.04
CA PHE A 64 -9.79 -1.10 28.05
C PHE A 64 -11.15 -0.43 27.84
N ASP A 65 -11.77 0.00 28.94
CA ASP A 65 -12.95 0.86 28.85
C ASP A 65 -12.55 2.28 28.40
N ILE A 66 -13.49 2.97 27.77
CA ILE A 66 -13.29 4.30 27.21
C ILE A 66 -12.97 5.33 28.29
N GLY A 67 -13.50 5.17 29.50
CA GLY A 67 -13.20 6.04 30.62
C GLY A 67 -11.72 6.00 30.97
N THR A 68 -11.15 4.81 31.09
CA THR A 68 -9.71 4.59 31.33
C THR A 68 -8.85 5.15 30.19
N ALA A 69 -9.23 4.91 28.93
CA ALA A 69 -8.53 5.46 27.79
C ALA A 69 -8.56 7.00 27.77
N LEU A 70 -9.71 7.60 28.05
CA LEU A 70 -9.88 9.06 28.10
C LEU A 70 -9.02 9.71 29.19
N LEU A 71 -8.92 9.08 30.38
CA LEU A 71 -8.05 9.55 31.46
C LEU A 71 -6.58 9.49 31.07
N ALA A 72 -6.14 8.40 30.45
CA ALA A 72 -4.77 8.24 29.98
C ALA A 72 -4.42 9.29 28.91
N ILE A 73 -5.30 9.53 27.95
CA ILE A 73 -5.14 10.56 26.90
C ILE A 73 -5.07 11.97 27.52
N LYS A 74 -5.92 12.28 28.51
CA LYS A 74 -5.86 13.57 29.21
C LYS A 74 -4.52 13.77 29.92
N LYS A 75 -3.97 12.71 30.55
CA LYS A 75 -2.65 12.74 31.19
C LYS A 75 -1.53 12.96 30.16
N MET A 76 -1.55 12.25 29.03
CA MET A 76 -0.60 12.44 27.93
C MET A 76 -0.57 13.91 27.44
N LYS A 77 -1.74 14.54 27.30
CA LYS A 77 -1.85 15.96 26.91
C LYS A 77 -1.26 16.90 27.97
N ALA A 78 -1.49 16.64 29.25
CA ALA A 78 -0.95 17.45 30.34
C ALA A 78 0.59 17.38 30.36
N ASP A 79 1.16 16.19 30.17
CA ASP A 79 2.62 15.99 30.15
C ASP A 79 3.30 16.68 28.94
N MET A 80 2.59 16.82 27.81
CA MET A 80 3.06 17.57 26.64
C MET A 80 3.05 19.09 26.85
N HIS A 81 2.10 19.65 27.63
CA HIS A 81 2.03 21.08 27.91
C HIS A 81 3.10 21.58 28.88
N HIS A 82 3.79 20.72 29.61
CA HIS A 82 4.90 21.09 30.49
C HIS A 82 6.25 21.25 29.81
N LYS A 83 6.36 20.92 28.52
CA LYS A 83 7.54 21.24 27.68
C LYS A 83 7.25 22.48 26.83
N GLU A 84 7.26 23.66 27.42
CA GLU A 84 7.22 24.93 26.65
C GLU A 84 8.48 25.08 25.80
N PRO A 85 8.37 25.34 24.48
CA PRO A 85 9.52 25.73 23.68
C PRO A 85 9.98 27.11 24.10
N LYS A 86 11.27 27.26 24.44
CA LYS A 86 11.91 28.56 24.70
C LYS A 86 11.65 29.50 23.50
N ARG A 87 10.85 30.54 23.69
CA ARG A 87 10.64 31.62 22.72
C ARG A 87 11.97 32.33 22.47
N PHE A 88 12.52 32.16 21.27
CA PHE A 88 13.57 33.07 20.78
C PHE A 88 12.93 34.39 20.40
N SER A 89 13.30 35.43 21.14
CA SER A 89 12.96 36.83 20.82
C SER A 89 13.90 37.33 19.75
N PHE A 90 13.41 37.51 18.54
CA PHE A 90 14.15 38.25 17.49
C PHE A 90 14.04 39.76 17.75
N GLY A 91 15.19 40.39 18.03
CA GLY A 91 15.30 41.81 18.22
C GLY A 91 15.00 42.60 16.93
N LYS A 92 14.31 43.74 17.10
CA LYS A 92 13.79 44.64 16.03
C LYS A 92 14.84 45.40 15.20
N GLN A 93 16.07 44.93 15.06
CA GLN A 93 17.15 45.69 14.38
C GLN A 93 17.64 45.12 13.01
N VAL A 94 16.95 44.16 12.39
CA VAL A 94 17.38 43.56 11.10
C VAL A 94 16.54 44.02 9.90
N ILE A 95 15.59 44.95 10.03
CA ILE A 95 14.63 45.27 8.96
C ILE A 95 15.16 46.37 7.97
N LEU A 96 16.27 47.03 8.24
CA LEU A 96 16.74 48.17 7.39
C LEU A 96 17.87 47.84 6.40
N GLY A 97 18.33 46.59 6.27
CA GLY A 97 19.40 46.18 5.40
C GLY A 97 19.05 45.44 4.10
N LEU A 98 17.77 45.08 3.89
CA LEU A 98 17.35 44.14 2.82
C LEU A 98 16.83 44.76 1.54
N SER A 99 16.73 46.09 1.44
CA SER A 99 16.17 46.77 0.24
C SER A 99 17.16 46.99 -0.91
N ALA A 100 18.47 46.89 -0.68
CA ALA A 100 19.49 47.15 -1.72
C ALA A 100 19.93 45.89 -2.48
N VAL A 101 19.76 44.69 -1.89
CA VAL A 101 20.19 43.43 -2.51
C VAL A 101 19.12 42.82 -3.46
N ALA A 102 17.86 43.14 -3.28
CA ALA A 102 16.77 42.64 -4.10
C ALA A 102 16.78 43.19 -5.54
N ALA A 103 17.24 44.43 -5.75
CA ALA A 103 17.30 45.05 -7.07
C ALA A 103 18.41 44.47 -7.97
N ALA A 104 19.54 44.06 -7.39
CA ALA A 104 20.65 43.43 -8.13
C ALA A 104 20.35 41.99 -8.56
N ALA A 105 19.57 41.24 -7.77
CA ALA A 105 19.22 39.87 -8.09
C ALA A 105 18.24 39.77 -9.27
N VAL A 106 17.32 40.72 -9.43
CA VAL A 106 16.33 40.75 -10.54
C VAL A 106 17.03 41.05 -11.87
N LEU A 107 18.02 41.93 -11.90
CA LEU A 107 18.80 42.24 -13.11
C LEU A 107 19.71 41.08 -13.57
N LEU A 108 20.30 40.32 -12.64
CA LEU A 108 21.10 39.14 -12.99
C LEU A 108 20.24 37.97 -13.51
N LEU A 109 19.04 37.78 -13.00
CA LEU A 109 18.08 36.76 -13.51
C LEU A 109 17.54 37.12 -14.89
N GLY A 110 17.35 38.40 -15.21
CA GLY A 110 16.93 38.88 -16.53
C GLY A 110 18.00 38.66 -17.62
N VAL A 111 19.27 38.89 -17.29
CA VAL A 111 20.38 38.69 -18.23
C VAL A 111 20.65 37.21 -18.50
N THR A 112 20.59 36.35 -17.48
CA THR A 112 20.76 34.91 -17.66
C THR A 112 19.62 34.28 -18.47
N TRP A 113 18.35 34.76 -18.30
CA TRP A 113 17.21 34.30 -19.09
C TRP A 113 17.32 34.70 -20.56
N PHE A 114 17.88 35.91 -20.85
CA PHE A 114 18.09 36.40 -22.22
C PHE A 114 19.21 35.66 -22.96
N LEU A 115 20.30 35.30 -22.26
CA LEU A 115 21.42 34.56 -22.84
C LEU A 115 21.10 33.06 -23.06
N PHE A 116 20.16 32.47 -22.30
CA PHE A 116 19.73 31.09 -22.50
C PHE A 116 18.74 30.90 -23.66
N LYS A 117 18.19 31.97 -24.24
CA LYS A 117 17.18 31.90 -25.32
C LYS A 117 17.75 31.81 -26.73
N SER A 118 19.07 31.77 -26.88
CA SER A 118 19.75 31.81 -28.19
C SER A 118 20.71 30.64 -28.39
N THR A 119 20.25 29.39 -28.30
CA THR A 119 20.91 28.27 -28.99
C THR A 119 19.86 27.26 -29.43
N SER A 120 19.40 27.45 -30.67
CA SER A 120 18.69 26.42 -31.41
C SER A 120 19.71 25.44 -31.97
N THR A 121 19.72 24.21 -31.45
CA THR A 121 20.40 23.07 -32.07
C THR A 121 19.35 22.05 -32.54
N GLY A 122 19.53 21.58 -33.76
CA GLY A 122 18.62 20.80 -34.58
C GLY A 122 18.21 19.43 -34.06
N PRO A 123 17.35 18.70 -34.77
CA PRO A 123 16.61 17.58 -34.27
C PRO A 123 17.50 16.35 -34.10
N LEU A 124 17.75 15.94 -32.87
CA LEU A 124 18.21 14.60 -32.56
C LEU A 124 17.02 13.64 -32.65
N MET A 125 17.18 12.56 -33.34
CA MET A 125 16.19 11.48 -33.49
C MET A 125 15.68 11.01 -32.12
N GLU A 126 14.44 11.34 -31.84
CA GLU A 126 13.69 10.95 -30.66
C GLU A 126 13.32 9.47 -30.80
N ASN A 127 14.07 8.61 -30.14
CA ASN A 127 13.63 7.24 -29.85
C ASN A 127 12.37 7.37 -28.99
N LYS A 128 11.20 7.15 -29.59
CA LYS A 128 9.91 7.11 -28.88
C LYS A 128 9.90 5.93 -27.91
N MET A 129 10.55 6.07 -26.78
CA MET A 129 10.13 5.39 -25.57
C MET A 129 8.77 5.98 -25.19
N THR A 130 7.72 5.18 -25.35
CA THR A 130 6.38 5.53 -24.89
C THR A 130 6.49 5.71 -23.37
N VAL A 131 6.51 6.95 -22.93
CA VAL A 131 6.43 7.29 -21.50
C VAL A 131 5.06 6.82 -21.04
N ILE A 132 5.03 5.63 -20.41
CA ILE A 132 3.83 5.15 -19.70
C ILE A 132 3.59 6.20 -18.61
N ASN A 133 2.47 6.92 -18.72
CA ASN A 133 2.05 7.89 -17.72
C ASN A 133 1.85 7.16 -16.39
N ALA A 134 2.86 7.16 -15.52
CA ALA A 134 2.91 6.41 -14.27
C ALA A 134 1.80 6.77 -13.26
N ASN A 135 1.01 7.82 -13.57
CA ASN A 135 -0.04 8.35 -12.69
C ASN A 135 -1.48 8.02 -13.15
N LYS A 136 -1.66 7.15 -14.15
CA LYS A 136 -2.99 6.81 -14.66
C LYS A 136 -3.25 5.32 -14.53
N LEU A 137 -4.51 4.98 -14.28
CA LEU A 137 -4.98 3.60 -14.32
C LEU A 137 -5.03 3.15 -15.78
N MET A 138 -4.20 2.18 -16.14
CA MET A 138 -3.97 1.78 -17.53
C MET A 138 -4.10 0.28 -17.72
N LEU A 139 -4.78 -0.12 -18.78
CA LEU A 139 -4.77 -1.49 -19.29
C LEU A 139 -4.01 -1.52 -20.62
N THR A 140 -2.91 -2.25 -20.66
CA THR A 140 -2.20 -2.57 -21.90
C THR A 140 -2.77 -3.86 -22.46
N LEU A 141 -3.32 -3.80 -23.67
CA LEU A 141 -3.88 -4.94 -24.36
C LEU A 141 -2.78 -5.82 -24.99
N ALA A 142 -3.13 -7.06 -25.37
CA ALA A 142 -2.21 -8.01 -25.99
C ALA A 142 -1.55 -7.50 -27.29
N ASN A 143 -2.21 -6.56 -28.01
CA ASN A 143 -1.66 -5.91 -29.20
C ASN A 143 -0.74 -4.72 -28.88
N GLY A 144 -0.46 -4.45 -27.59
CA GLY A 144 0.35 -3.32 -27.13
C GLY A 144 -0.41 -1.98 -27.00
N GLN A 145 -1.69 -1.93 -27.35
CA GLN A 145 -2.50 -0.73 -27.21
C GLN A 145 -2.76 -0.44 -25.73
N ASN A 146 -2.59 0.82 -25.34
CA ASN A 146 -2.88 1.31 -23.99
C ASN A 146 -4.29 1.89 -23.93
N VAL A 147 -5.08 1.42 -22.98
CA VAL A 147 -6.44 1.90 -22.69
C VAL A 147 -6.43 2.54 -21.31
N GLU A 148 -6.73 3.84 -21.24
CA GLU A 148 -6.93 4.53 -19.98
C GLU A 148 -8.30 4.12 -19.40
N LEU A 149 -8.30 3.61 -18.17
CA LEU A 149 -9.51 3.22 -17.47
C LEU A 149 -10.02 4.34 -16.58
N ASP A 150 -11.33 4.42 -16.43
CA ASP A 150 -11.96 5.39 -15.54
C ASP A 150 -11.67 5.03 -14.07
N ALA A 151 -10.91 5.90 -13.40
CA ALA A 151 -10.53 5.73 -11.99
C ALA A 151 -11.71 5.89 -11.02
N GLN A 152 -12.86 6.41 -11.47
CA GLN A 152 -14.08 6.48 -10.66
C GLN A 152 -14.86 5.15 -10.67
N LYS A 153 -14.57 4.27 -11.61
CA LYS A 153 -15.11 2.91 -11.64
C LYS A 153 -14.31 2.01 -10.71
N THR A 154 -14.98 1.18 -9.95
CA THR A 154 -14.35 0.38 -8.89
C THR A 154 -13.72 -0.91 -9.39
N GLY A 155 -14.00 -1.33 -10.63
CA GLY A 155 -13.42 -2.56 -11.16
C GLY A 155 -13.71 -2.82 -12.63
N LEU A 156 -12.95 -3.79 -13.16
CA LEU A 156 -12.99 -4.27 -14.53
C LEU A 156 -13.40 -5.74 -14.54
N ILE A 157 -14.28 -6.13 -15.45
CA ILE A 157 -14.70 -7.51 -15.67
C ILE A 157 -14.31 -7.92 -17.08
N MET A 158 -13.59 -9.02 -17.19
CA MET A 158 -13.33 -9.68 -18.46
C MET A 158 -14.36 -10.77 -18.71
N ALA A 159 -15.20 -10.59 -19.72
CA ALA A 159 -16.20 -11.57 -20.16
C ALA A 159 -15.91 -12.00 -21.60
N GLY A 160 -15.11 -13.06 -21.77
CA GLY A 160 -14.60 -13.47 -23.09
C GLY A 160 -13.74 -12.38 -23.73
N THR A 161 -14.16 -11.88 -24.91
CA THR A 161 -13.47 -10.78 -25.63
C THR A 161 -13.91 -9.38 -25.23
N ASN A 162 -14.85 -9.26 -24.29
CA ASN A 162 -15.43 -7.98 -23.90
C ASN A 162 -14.83 -7.48 -22.57
N LEU A 163 -14.53 -6.20 -22.51
CA LEU A 163 -14.11 -5.48 -21.31
C LEU A 163 -15.26 -4.62 -20.83
N ASN A 164 -15.74 -4.87 -19.63
CA ASN A 164 -16.80 -4.08 -19.00
C ASN A 164 -16.32 -3.62 -17.62
N TYR A 165 -16.80 -2.44 -17.21
CA TYR A 165 -16.70 -2.06 -15.80
C TYR A 165 -17.67 -2.91 -14.97
N ASN A 166 -17.44 -3.00 -13.68
CA ASN A 166 -18.29 -3.76 -12.76
C ASN A 166 -19.73 -3.20 -12.61
N ASP A 167 -20.01 -1.97 -13.09
CA ASP A 167 -21.35 -1.41 -13.21
C ASP A 167 -22.06 -1.77 -14.54
N GLY A 168 -21.42 -2.60 -15.38
CA GLY A 168 -21.92 -3.04 -16.68
C GLY A 168 -21.63 -2.10 -17.85
N SER A 169 -21.08 -0.92 -17.62
CA SER A 169 -20.69 -0.03 -18.73
C SER A 169 -19.46 -0.58 -19.46
N GLN A 170 -19.42 -0.40 -20.79
CA GLN A 170 -18.32 -0.91 -21.63
C GLN A 170 -17.06 -0.06 -21.54
N VAL A 171 -15.90 -0.69 -21.62
CA VAL A 171 -14.59 -0.01 -21.75
C VAL A 171 -14.31 0.24 -23.22
N GLY A 172 -14.87 1.32 -23.76
CA GLY A 172 -14.69 1.67 -25.19
C GLY A 172 -15.13 0.57 -26.16
N SER A 173 -14.78 0.72 -27.44
CA SER A 173 -15.08 -0.27 -28.51
C SER A 173 -13.94 -1.28 -28.67
N GLN A 174 -13.32 -1.73 -27.61
CA GLN A 174 -12.15 -2.60 -27.65
C GLN A 174 -12.57 -4.07 -27.76
N ASN A 175 -12.25 -4.67 -28.91
CA ASN A 175 -12.32 -6.13 -29.06
C ASN A 175 -10.95 -6.72 -28.63
N VAL A 176 -10.93 -7.45 -27.52
CA VAL A 176 -9.72 -8.11 -26.97
C VAL A 176 -9.45 -9.42 -27.70
N ALA A 177 -9.96 -9.60 -28.93
CA ALA A 177 -9.71 -10.77 -29.74
C ALA A 177 -8.25 -10.85 -30.16
N GLY A 178 -7.48 -11.67 -29.50
CA GLY A 178 -6.08 -11.98 -29.80
C GLY A 178 -5.46 -12.76 -28.65
N GLY A 179 -4.83 -13.89 -28.94
CA GLY A 179 -4.02 -14.60 -27.96
C GLY A 179 -2.83 -13.72 -27.55
N GLY A 180 -2.67 -13.47 -26.25
CA GLY A 180 -1.56 -12.68 -25.72
C GLY A 180 -1.80 -12.26 -24.29
N SER A 181 -0.78 -11.66 -23.69
CA SER A 181 -0.84 -11.16 -22.30
C SER A 181 -1.26 -9.71 -22.27
N MET A 182 -2.13 -9.37 -21.32
CA MET A 182 -2.52 -8.01 -20.99
C MET A 182 -1.90 -7.59 -19.66
N VAL A 183 -1.73 -6.30 -19.44
CA VAL A 183 -1.17 -5.77 -18.21
C VAL A 183 -2.06 -4.68 -17.65
N LEU A 184 -2.61 -4.90 -16.46
CA LEU A 184 -3.30 -3.86 -15.69
C LEU A 184 -2.31 -3.18 -14.75
N ASN A 185 -2.16 -1.86 -14.88
CA ASN A 185 -1.30 -1.04 -14.04
C ASN A 185 -2.14 -0.11 -13.17
N VAL A 186 -1.98 -0.23 -11.86
CA VAL A 186 -2.61 0.64 -10.86
C VAL A 186 -1.60 1.68 -10.39
N PRO A 187 -1.89 2.99 -10.53
CA PRO A 187 -0.99 4.06 -10.15
C PRO A 187 -0.87 4.22 -8.64
N ARG A 188 -0.01 5.14 -8.21
CA ARG A 188 0.04 5.63 -6.82
C ARG A 188 -1.33 6.16 -6.41
N GLY A 189 -1.69 5.99 -5.15
CA GLY A 189 -2.96 6.45 -4.59
C GLY A 189 -4.18 5.64 -5.01
N GLY A 190 -4.06 4.74 -5.99
CA GLY A 190 -5.15 3.92 -6.51
C GLY A 190 -5.26 2.54 -5.86
N THR A 191 -6.45 1.96 -5.93
CA THR A 191 -6.70 0.53 -5.81
C THR A 191 -7.70 0.15 -6.87
N TYR A 192 -7.61 -1.06 -7.42
CA TYR A 192 -8.52 -1.45 -8.47
C TYR A 192 -8.85 -2.94 -8.42
N GLN A 193 -10.10 -3.27 -8.72
CA GLN A 193 -10.57 -4.66 -8.80
C GLN A 193 -10.57 -5.14 -10.25
N LEU A 194 -10.15 -6.39 -10.46
CA LEU A 194 -10.19 -7.06 -11.74
C LEU A 194 -10.86 -8.42 -11.57
N THR A 195 -11.84 -8.73 -12.42
CA THR A 195 -12.35 -10.10 -12.55
C THR A 195 -11.74 -10.71 -13.82
N LEU A 196 -10.95 -11.75 -13.65
CA LEU A 196 -10.27 -12.49 -14.71
C LEU A 196 -11.26 -13.39 -15.50
N PRO A 197 -10.86 -13.87 -16.71
CA PRO A 197 -11.74 -14.68 -17.56
C PRO A 197 -12.28 -15.96 -16.92
N ASP A 198 -11.60 -16.50 -15.91
CA ASP A 198 -12.00 -17.71 -15.17
C ASP A 198 -12.93 -17.40 -13.97
N GLY A 199 -13.29 -16.13 -13.75
CA GLY A 199 -14.08 -15.65 -12.62
C GLY A 199 -13.26 -15.39 -11.37
N THR A 200 -11.93 -15.55 -11.39
CA THR A 200 -11.05 -15.15 -10.29
C THR A 200 -11.11 -13.64 -10.09
N LYS A 201 -11.31 -13.20 -8.85
CA LYS A 201 -11.29 -11.78 -8.49
C LYS A 201 -9.93 -11.41 -7.91
N VAL A 202 -9.42 -10.28 -8.35
CA VAL A 202 -8.12 -9.74 -7.92
C VAL A 202 -8.30 -8.28 -7.56
N TRP A 203 -7.91 -7.90 -6.35
CA TRP A 203 -7.75 -6.51 -5.95
C TRP A 203 -6.27 -6.16 -6.04
N LEU A 204 -5.95 -5.09 -6.74
CA LEU A 204 -4.60 -4.56 -6.88
C LEU A 204 -4.44 -3.32 -6.02
N ASN A 205 -3.39 -3.28 -5.22
CA ASN A 205 -3.06 -2.12 -4.39
C ASN A 205 -2.28 -1.06 -5.18
N SER A 206 -2.01 0.09 -4.57
CA SER A 206 -1.25 1.19 -5.16
C SER A 206 0.13 0.75 -5.67
N MET A 207 0.55 1.25 -6.84
CA MET A 207 1.81 0.88 -7.50
C MET A 207 1.93 -0.61 -7.79
N SER A 208 0.84 -1.26 -8.19
CA SER A 208 0.84 -2.67 -8.53
C SER A 208 0.46 -2.91 -9.98
N SER A 209 1.00 -3.97 -10.56
CA SER A 209 0.63 -4.41 -11.89
C SER A 209 0.40 -5.91 -11.93
N LEU A 210 -0.59 -6.33 -12.73
CA LEU A 210 -0.89 -7.72 -13.00
C LEU A 210 -0.85 -7.97 -14.50
N SER A 211 -0.02 -8.94 -14.90
CA SER A 211 -0.01 -9.48 -16.26
C SER A 211 -0.81 -10.77 -16.27
N PHE A 212 -1.71 -10.93 -17.24
CA PHE A 212 -2.64 -12.05 -17.33
C PHE A 212 -3.06 -12.28 -18.80
N PRO A 213 -3.39 -13.51 -19.22
CA PRO A 213 -3.85 -13.80 -20.57
C PRO A 213 -5.30 -13.37 -20.80
N ALA A 214 -5.66 -13.11 -22.04
CA ALA A 214 -7.03 -12.80 -22.45
C ALA A 214 -8.02 -13.96 -22.21
N SER A 215 -7.53 -15.20 -22.15
CA SER A 215 -8.32 -16.41 -21.85
C SER A 215 -7.46 -17.45 -21.16
N PHE A 216 -8.10 -18.28 -20.32
CA PHE A 216 -7.54 -19.49 -19.75
C PHE A 216 -8.08 -20.77 -20.43
N ASP A 217 -8.63 -20.65 -21.64
CA ASP A 217 -9.17 -21.81 -22.34
C ASP A 217 -8.05 -22.72 -22.86
N GLY A 218 -8.24 -24.02 -22.69
CA GLY A 218 -7.30 -25.03 -23.16
C GLY A 218 -6.00 -25.16 -22.38
N VAL A 219 -5.72 -24.29 -21.39
CA VAL A 219 -4.47 -24.34 -20.62
C VAL A 219 -4.49 -25.42 -19.53
N LYS A 220 -3.32 -25.95 -19.20
CA LYS A 220 -3.12 -26.88 -18.08
C LYS A 220 -2.93 -26.14 -16.74
N LYS A 221 -2.50 -24.88 -16.78
CA LYS A 221 -2.28 -24.00 -15.62
C LYS A 221 -2.74 -22.59 -15.98
N ARG A 222 -3.35 -21.87 -15.03
CA ARG A 222 -3.80 -20.49 -15.19
C ARG A 222 -2.73 -19.56 -14.62
N ASN A 223 -1.86 -19.03 -15.48
CA ASN A 223 -0.71 -18.24 -15.06
C ASN A 223 -1.00 -16.75 -15.08
N VAL A 224 -0.57 -16.06 -14.03
CA VAL A 224 -0.53 -14.59 -13.94
C VAL A 224 0.80 -14.16 -13.32
N GLN A 225 1.22 -12.91 -13.60
CA GLN A 225 2.43 -12.34 -13.02
C GLN A 225 2.09 -11.06 -12.26
N LEU A 226 2.52 -10.99 -11.01
CA LEU A 226 2.29 -9.87 -10.11
C LEU A 226 3.58 -9.11 -9.82
N ASN A 227 3.53 -7.78 -9.95
CA ASN A 227 4.47 -6.87 -9.34
C ASN A 227 3.69 -5.92 -8.40
N GLY A 228 4.14 -5.74 -7.16
CA GLY A 228 3.43 -4.98 -6.15
C GLY A 228 2.58 -5.85 -5.23
N GLU A 229 1.38 -5.43 -4.88
CA GLU A 229 0.51 -6.13 -3.92
C GLU A 229 -0.87 -6.40 -4.51
N ALA A 230 -1.33 -7.64 -4.32
CA ALA A 230 -2.67 -8.04 -4.71
C ALA A 230 -3.28 -9.05 -3.73
N TYR A 231 -4.60 -8.93 -3.54
CA TYR A 231 -5.43 -9.92 -2.88
C TYR A 231 -6.21 -10.70 -3.94
N PHE A 232 -6.23 -12.02 -3.80
CA PHE A 232 -6.83 -12.94 -4.75
C PHE A 232 -7.95 -13.75 -4.10
N GLU A 233 -9.11 -13.80 -4.77
CA GLU A 233 -10.16 -14.79 -4.56
C GLU A 233 -10.21 -15.69 -5.80
N VAL A 234 -9.47 -16.79 -5.75
CA VAL A 234 -9.30 -17.66 -6.92
C VAL A 234 -10.49 -18.56 -7.14
N ALA A 235 -11.07 -18.53 -8.33
CA ALA A 235 -12.15 -19.39 -8.74
C ALA A 235 -11.71 -20.87 -8.84
N LYS A 236 -12.56 -21.78 -8.37
CA LYS A 236 -12.35 -23.23 -8.49
C LYS A 236 -12.74 -23.68 -9.89
N VAL A 237 -11.77 -23.95 -10.76
CA VAL A 237 -12.00 -24.40 -12.13
C VAL A 237 -11.66 -25.89 -12.25
N THR A 238 -12.61 -26.67 -12.78
CA THR A 238 -12.47 -28.13 -12.95
C THR A 238 -12.78 -28.53 -14.40
N ARG A 239 -11.86 -29.26 -15.02
CA ARG A 239 -12.03 -29.90 -16.34
C ARG A 239 -11.59 -31.37 -16.22
N GLY A 240 -12.41 -32.19 -15.56
CA GLY A 240 -12.01 -33.55 -15.13
C GLY A 240 -11.15 -33.52 -13.87
N THR A 241 -10.03 -32.78 -13.90
CA THR A 241 -9.18 -32.45 -12.74
C THR A 241 -9.23 -30.95 -12.45
N ARG A 242 -8.84 -30.53 -11.22
CA ARG A 242 -8.72 -29.11 -10.88
C ARG A 242 -7.54 -28.50 -11.63
N ILE A 243 -7.78 -27.36 -12.30
CA ILE A 243 -6.74 -26.62 -13.02
C ILE A 243 -6.09 -25.64 -12.03
N PRO A 244 -4.77 -25.76 -11.76
CA PRO A 244 -4.09 -24.87 -10.83
C PRO A 244 -4.05 -23.43 -11.35
N PHE A 245 -4.07 -22.48 -10.41
CA PHE A 245 -3.83 -21.06 -10.65
C PHE A 245 -2.46 -20.70 -10.09
N ILE A 246 -1.63 -20.09 -10.92
CA ILE A 246 -0.24 -19.79 -10.62
C ILE A 246 -0.05 -18.28 -10.59
N VAL A 247 0.52 -17.77 -9.49
CA VAL A 247 0.97 -16.39 -9.39
C VAL A 247 2.48 -16.37 -9.32
N SER A 248 3.12 -15.88 -10.38
CA SER A 248 4.55 -15.59 -10.38
C SER A 248 4.77 -14.18 -9.84
N SER A 249 5.68 -14.03 -8.89
CA SER A 249 6.04 -12.73 -8.30
C SER A 249 7.54 -12.69 -8.00
N LYS A 250 8.02 -11.56 -7.48
CA LYS A 250 9.43 -11.37 -7.14
C LYS A 250 10.00 -12.56 -6.34
N GLY A 251 10.80 -13.42 -6.98
CA GLY A 251 11.54 -14.50 -6.34
C GLY A 251 10.75 -15.73 -5.93
N GLN A 252 9.44 -15.83 -6.24
CA GLN A 252 8.61 -16.97 -5.88
C GLN A 252 7.50 -17.25 -6.89
N GLU A 253 7.05 -18.51 -6.90
CA GLU A 253 5.84 -18.98 -7.56
C GLU A 253 4.86 -19.45 -6.49
N ILE A 254 3.58 -19.13 -6.68
CA ILE A 254 2.49 -19.47 -5.76
C ILE A 254 1.47 -20.27 -6.53
N GLU A 255 1.23 -21.53 -6.10
CA GLU A 255 0.25 -22.42 -6.74
C GLU A 255 -0.94 -22.66 -5.81
N VAL A 256 -2.15 -22.48 -6.38
CA VAL A 256 -3.41 -22.67 -5.66
C VAL A 256 -4.48 -23.35 -6.53
N LEU A 257 -5.51 -23.92 -5.92
CA LEU A 257 -6.62 -24.59 -6.59
C LEU A 257 -7.99 -23.92 -6.38
N GLY A 258 -8.04 -22.84 -5.58
CA GLY A 258 -9.28 -22.15 -5.21
C GLY A 258 -9.18 -21.66 -3.77
N THR A 259 -8.61 -20.50 -3.57
CA THR A 259 -7.97 -20.04 -2.33
C THR A 259 -8.11 -18.54 -2.23
N HIS A 260 -8.20 -18.01 -1.00
CA HIS A 260 -8.18 -16.58 -0.69
C HIS A 260 -6.84 -16.24 -0.04
N PHE A 261 -6.04 -15.38 -0.65
CA PHE A 261 -4.70 -15.04 -0.17
C PHE A 261 -4.24 -13.67 -0.64
N ASN A 262 -3.32 -13.07 0.10
CA ASN A 262 -2.65 -11.81 -0.25
C ASN A 262 -1.19 -12.05 -0.59
N VAL A 263 -0.69 -11.34 -1.58
CA VAL A 263 0.73 -11.33 -1.94
C VAL A 263 1.21 -9.89 -1.97
N SER A 264 2.28 -9.59 -1.20
CA SER A 264 2.98 -8.31 -1.22
C SER A 264 4.41 -8.51 -1.70
N ALA A 265 4.67 -8.11 -2.97
CA ALA A 265 5.90 -8.38 -3.71
C ALA A 265 6.42 -7.12 -4.42
N TYR A 266 6.49 -5.99 -3.71
CA TYR A 266 7.02 -4.74 -4.23
C TYR A 266 8.54 -4.82 -4.46
N GLU A 267 9.02 -4.26 -5.57
CA GLU A 267 10.44 -4.24 -5.90
C GLU A 267 11.31 -3.51 -4.85
N ASN A 268 10.76 -2.44 -4.27
CA ASN A 268 11.44 -1.63 -3.25
C ASN A 268 11.29 -2.16 -1.81
N GLU A 269 10.70 -3.36 -1.62
CA GLU A 269 10.66 -4.05 -0.34
C GLU A 269 11.73 -5.14 -0.28
N LYS A 270 12.32 -5.33 0.91
CA LYS A 270 13.37 -6.36 1.14
C LYS A 270 12.81 -7.77 1.15
N ALA A 271 11.54 -7.93 1.52
CA ALA A 271 10.89 -9.21 1.67
C ALA A 271 9.61 -9.29 0.83
N VAL A 272 9.32 -10.48 0.31
CA VAL A 272 8.04 -10.82 -0.30
C VAL A 272 7.21 -11.59 0.72
N ARG A 273 5.92 -11.24 0.87
CA ARG A 273 5.01 -11.89 1.82
C ARG A 273 3.84 -12.51 1.09
N THR A 274 3.52 -13.74 1.45
CA THR A 274 2.33 -14.45 0.99
C THR A 274 1.53 -14.89 2.20
N THR A 275 0.33 -14.34 2.38
CA THR A 275 -0.53 -14.60 3.55
C THR A 275 -1.78 -15.33 3.10
N LEU A 276 -2.06 -16.48 3.73
CA LEU A 276 -3.22 -17.30 3.42
C LEU A 276 -4.39 -17.01 4.36
N LEU A 277 -5.56 -16.71 3.76
CA LEU A 277 -6.82 -16.53 4.50
C LEU A 277 -7.66 -17.80 4.50
N GLU A 278 -7.91 -18.38 3.32
CA GLU A 278 -8.75 -19.57 3.17
C GLU A 278 -8.17 -20.52 2.12
N GLY A 279 -8.21 -21.82 2.39
CA GLY A 279 -7.78 -22.88 1.47
C GLY A 279 -6.38 -23.41 1.76
N SER A 280 -5.55 -23.56 0.72
CA SER A 280 -4.16 -24.00 0.81
C SER A 280 -3.34 -23.34 -0.30
N VAL A 281 -2.14 -22.92 0.04
CA VAL A 281 -1.19 -22.26 -0.88
C VAL A 281 0.13 -23.01 -0.85
N ARG A 282 0.63 -23.41 -2.02
CA ARG A 282 2.02 -23.83 -2.17
C ARG A 282 2.84 -22.63 -2.60
N VAL A 283 3.91 -22.34 -1.87
CA VAL A 283 4.90 -21.30 -2.18
C VAL A 283 6.22 -21.96 -2.50
N SER A 284 6.73 -21.70 -3.71
CA SER A 284 8.00 -22.24 -4.21
C SER A 284 8.94 -21.08 -4.52
N PRO A 285 10.08 -20.92 -3.82
CA PRO A 285 11.04 -19.88 -4.15
C PRO A 285 11.74 -20.20 -5.49
N PHE A 286 12.00 -19.19 -6.31
CA PHE A 286 12.81 -19.36 -7.52
C PHE A 286 14.27 -19.63 -7.16
N THR A 287 14.84 -20.64 -7.79
CA THR A 287 16.28 -20.91 -7.65
C THR A 287 17.11 -19.95 -8.49
N GLN A 288 18.41 -19.88 -8.18
CA GLN A 288 19.38 -19.14 -8.98
C GLN A 288 19.48 -19.69 -10.42
N LYS A 289 19.23 -20.99 -10.59
CA LYS A 289 19.18 -21.68 -11.89
C LYS A 289 17.98 -21.21 -12.71
N ASP A 290 16.80 -21.05 -12.10
CA ASP A 290 15.59 -20.57 -12.77
C ASP A 290 15.76 -19.12 -13.25
N LYS A 291 16.44 -18.28 -12.45
CA LYS A 291 16.80 -16.91 -12.84
C LYS A 291 17.77 -16.87 -14.02
N LEU A 292 18.76 -17.79 -14.04
CA LEU A 292 19.74 -17.87 -15.11
C LEU A 292 19.10 -18.34 -16.43
N LEU A 293 18.22 -19.34 -16.37
CA LEU A 293 17.47 -19.85 -17.51
C LEU A 293 16.53 -18.78 -18.10
N ALA A 294 15.80 -18.05 -17.25
CA ALA A 294 14.94 -16.93 -17.66
C ALA A 294 15.73 -15.76 -18.28
N ALA A 295 17.00 -15.57 -17.91
CA ALA A 295 17.87 -14.52 -18.45
C ALA A 295 18.51 -14.92 -19.80
N MET A 296 18.63 -16.21 -20.11
CA MET A 296 19.30 -16.71 -21.32
C MET A 296 18.40 -16.74 -22.54
N ASP A 297 17.07 -16.79 -22.40
CA ASP A 297 16.14 -16.79 -23.53
C ASP A 297 14.77 -16.15 -23.17
N PRO A 298 14.62 -14.83 -23.33
CA PRO A 298 13.36 -14.13 -23.02
C PRO A 298 12.19 -14.51 -23.94
N GLY A 299 12.41 -15.26 -25.00
CA GLY A 299 11.41 -15.57 -26.02
C GLY A 299 11.03 -17.03 -26.17
N THR A 300 11.80 -17.95 -25.60
CA THR A 300 11.66 -19.41 -25.90
C THR A 300 11.37 -20.27 -24.67
N ILE A 301 11.53 -19.75 -23.47
CA ILE A 301 11.21 -20.51 -22.25
C ILE A 301 9.86 -20.05 -21.73
N ASP A 302 8.83 -20.81 -22.06
CA ASP A 302 7.71 -20.99 -21.16
C ASP A 302 8.32 -21.39 -19.81
N PRO A 303 8.23 -20.55 -18.74
CA PRO A 303 8.79 -20.89 -17.42
C PRO A 303 8.27 -22.24 -16.89
N LEU A 304 7.31 -22.84 -17.59
CA LEU A 304 6.59 -24.06 -17.29
C LEU A 304 7.19 -25.31 -17.93
N GLN A 305 8.19 -25.19 -18.82
CA GLN A 305 8.85 -26.37 -19.43
C GLN A 305 10.15 -26.79 -18.73
N ALA A 306 10.53 -26.12 -17.64
CA ALA A 306 11.59 -26.62 -16.77
C ALA A 306 11.09 -27.83 -15.94
N GLU A 307 10.74 -28.92 -16.64
CA GLU A 307 10.49 -30.19 -15.98
C GLU A 307 11.79 -30.68 -15.31
N GLY A 308 11.73 -30.84 -13.98
CA GLY A 308 12.62 -31.72 -13.23
C GLY A 308 13.85 -31.14 -12.55
N GLY A 309 13.96 -29.83 -12.34
CA GLY A 309 14.98 -29.29 -11.43
C GLY A 309 14.48 -29.33 -9.97
N LYS A 310 14.90 -30.32 -9.17
CA LYS A 310 14.70 -30.27 -7.72
C LYS A 310 15.26 -28.95 -7.19
N THR A 311 14.38 -28.04 -6.79
CA THR A 311 14.72 -26.83 -6.06
C THR A 311 15.39 -27.22 -4.75
N THR A 312 16.52 -26.62 -4.43
CA THR A 312 17.21 -26.85 -3.13
C THR A 312 16.48 -26.19 -1.96
N ALA A 313 15.55 -25.28 -2.20
CA ALA A 313 14.63 -24.76 -1.20
C ALA A 313 13.33 -25.57 -1.28
N ALA A 314 12.90 -26.14 -0.15
CA ALA A 314 11.67 -26.93 -0.09
C ALA A 314 10.43 -26.04 -0.32
N ASP A 315 9.48 -26.55 -1.12
CA ASP A 315 8.15 -25.95 -1.24
C ASP A 315 7.52 -25.85 0.15
N ILE A 316 6.87 -24.73 0.42
CA ILE A 316 6.12 -24.51 1.64
C ILE A 316 4.63 -24.56 1.33
N ILE A 317 3.87 -25.32 2.13
CA ILE A 317 2.42 -25.35 2.06
C ILE A 317 1.86 -24.60 3.24
N LEU A 318 1.24 -23.45 2.97
CA LEU A 318 0.58 -22.61 3.98
C LEU A 318 -0.80 -23.16 4.35
N LYS A 319 -1.13 -23.01 5.62
CA LYS A 319 -2.47 -23.18 6.19
C LYS A 319 -3.12 -21.80 6.46
N PRO A 320 -4.43 -21.71 6.62
CA PRO A 320 -5.10 -20.46 6.99
C PRO A 320 -4.45 -19.80 8.21
N ASN A 321 -4.30 -18.47 8.15
CA ASN A 321 -3.59 -17.65 9.13
C ASN A 321 -2.06 -17.91 9.20
N GLU A 322 -1.47 -18.42 8.14
CA GLU A 322 -0.01 -18.48 8.00
C GLU A 322 0.47 -17.49 6.91
N GLU A 323 1.64 -16.90 7.16
CA GLU A 323 2.35 -16.03 6.24
C GLU A 323 3.74 -16.59 5.95
N ALA A 324 4.05 -16.82 4.67
CA ALA A 324 5.42 -17.04 4.20
C ALA A 324 6.08 -15.70 3.92
N THR A 325 7.28 -15.51 4.43
CA THR A 325 8.14 -14.33 4.18
C THR A 325 9.41 -14.80 3.50
N LEU A 326 9.61 -14.39 2.23
CA LEU A 326 10.83 -14.65 1.46
C LEU A 326 11.75 -13.43 1.55
N THR A 327 12.97 -13.61 2.06
CA THR A 327 14.02 -12.58 2.13
C THR A 327 15.28 -13.12 1.47
N GLY A 328 15.60 -12.59 0.27
CA GLY A 328 16.67 -13.18 -0.54
C GLY A 328 16.35 -14.61 -0.98
N ALA A 329 17.05 -15.60 -0.43
CA ALA A 329 16.79 -17.03 -0.66
C ALA A 329 16.11 -17.71 0.54
N ASP A 330 16.00 -17.03 1.67
CA ASP A 330 15.47 -17.58 2.92
C ASP A 330 13.96 -17.40 3.00
N MET A 331 13.24 -18.48 3.28
CA MET A 331 11.80 -18.47 3.44
C MET A 331 11.42 -18.89 4.86
N ALA A 332 10.70 -18.05 5.57
CA ALA A 332 10.20 -18.29 6.92
C ALA A 332 8.67 -18.28 6.92
N VAL A 333 8.06 -19.12 7.77
CA VAL A 333 6.62 -19.16 7.99
C VAL A 333 6.31 -18.77 9.42
N LYS A 334 5.27 -17.94 9.60
CA LYS A 334 4.75 -17.57 10.92
C LYS A 334 3.23 -17.55 10.90
N THR A 335 2.63 -17.76 12.07
CA THR A 335 1.19 -17.53 12.27
C THR A 335 0.91 -16.04 12.41
N VAL A 336 -0.11 -15.55 11.71
CA VAL A 336 -0.52 -14.16 11.69
C VAL A 336 -2.05 -14.05 11.76
N ASP A 337 -2.55 -12.85 12.03
CA ASP A 337 -3.94 -12.52 11.73
C ASP A 337 -4.03 -12.16 10.24
N ALA A 338 -4.50 -13.10 9.43
CA ALA A 338 -4.54 -12.93 7.98
C ALA A 338 -5.47 -11.78 7.53
N SER A 339 -6.44 -11.37 8.38
CA SER A 339 -7.34 -10.24 8.09
C SER A 339 -6.58 -8.92 7.97
N GLU A 340 -5.43 -8.77 8.66
CA GLU A 340 -4.59 -7.57 8.57
C GLU A 340 -3.95 -7.43 7.19
N ALA A 341 -3.55 -8.55 6.57
CA ALA A 341 -2.92 -8.53 5.25
C ALA A 341 -3.89 -8.07 4.14
N MET A 342 -5.20 -8.20 4.34
CA MET A 342 -6.22 -7.76 3.40
C MET A 342 -6.93 -6.46 3.81
N ALA A 343 -6.66 -5.90 4.99
CA ALA A 343 -7.34 -4.69 5.52
C ALA A 343 -7.29 -3.52 4.52
N TRP A 344 -6.25 -3.45 3.70
CA TRP A 344 -6.11 -2.43 2.66
C TRP A 344 -7.22 -2.49 1.59
N THR A 345 -7.86 -3.63 1.34
CA THR A 345 -9.00 -3.75 0.41
C THR A 345 -10.23 -3.01 0.95
N ASN A 346 -10.33 -2.89 2.28
CA ASN A 346 -11.37 -2.14 2.99
C ASN A 346 -10.98 -0.69 3.28
N GLY A 347 -9.83 -0.24 2.78
CA GLY A 347 -9.36 1.13 2.95
C GLY A 347 -8.61 1.37 4.26
N GLU A 348 -8.04 0.35 4.88
CA GLU A 348 -7.25 0.45 6.10
C GLU A 348 -5.88 -0.20 5.92
N TYR A 349 -4.86 0.36 6.54
CA TYR A 349 -3.57 -0.29 6.73
C TYR A 349 -3.40 -0.62 8.20
N ILE A 350 -3.25 -1.90 8.52
CA ILE A 350 -2.96 -2.38 9.86
C ILE A 350 -1.51 -2.84 9.90
N PHE A 351 -0.76 -2.40 10.91
CA PHE A 351 0.64 -2.78 11.09
C PHE A 351 0.95 -3.03 12.56
N ARG A 352 1.73 -4.08 12.82
CA ARG A 352 2.17 -4.48 14.16
C ARG A 352 3.67 -4.65 14.19
N ASN A 353 4.32 -3.94 15.10
CA ASN A 353 5.78 -4.00 15.26
C ASN A 353 6.54 -3.85 13.92
N MET A 354 6.01 -2.98 13.05
CA MET A 354 6.56 -2.73 11.72
C MET A 354 7.54 -1.56 11.76
N PRO A 355 8.73 -1.67 11.18
CA PRO A 355 9.66 -0.55 11.09
C PRO A 355 9.03 0.67 10.43
N LEU A 356 9.31 1.88 10.95
CA LEU A 356 8.80 3.14 10.40
C LEU A 356 9.08 3.27 8.90
N GLU A 357 10.25 2.79 8.42
CA GLU A 357 10.57 2.82 7.00
C GLU A 357 9.56 2.06 6.14
N ASN A 358 9.01 0.93 6.64
CA ASN A 358 8.01 0.15 5.93
C ASN A 358 6.64 0.86 5.93
N VAL A 359 6.25 1.42 7.09
CA VAL A 359 5.04 2.22 7.22
C VAL A 359 5.09 3.43 6.28
N MET A 360 6.22 4.14 6.25
CA MET A 360 6.38 5.30 5.36
C MET A 360 6.43 4.93 3.87
N ARG A 361 6.90 3.72 3.49
CA ARG A 361 6.77 3.24 2.11
C ARG A 361 5.30 2.99 1.72
N MET A 362 4.47 2.47 2.65
CA MET A 362 3.01 2.33 2.43
C MET A 362 2.37 3.71 2.25
N VAL A 363 2.69 4.66 3.14
CA VAL A 363 2.23 6.06 3.05
C VAL A 363 2.65 6.69 1.72
N ALA A 364 3.92 6.50 1.30
CA ALA A 364 4.44 7.03 0.04
C ALA A 364 3.68 6.52 -1.18
N ARG A 365 3.37 5.22 -1.21
CA ARG A 365 2.58 4.61 -2.29
C ARG A 365 1.15 5.12 -2.32
N TRP A 366 0.52 5.28 -1.15
CA TRP A 366 -0.89 5.66 -1.08
C TRP A 366 -1.12 7.16 -1.32
N TYR A 367 -0.27 8.02 -0.74
CA TYR A 367 -0.44 9.48 -0.85
C TYR A 367 0.32 10.11 -2.01
N ASP A 368 1.02 9.32 -2.84
CA ASP A 368 1.87 9.77 -3.94
C ASP A 368 2.90 10.83 -3.47
N VAL A 369 3.64 10.49 -2.44
CA VAL A 369 4.70 11.34 -1.86
C VAL A 369 6.05 10.62 -1.88
N GLU A 370 7.13 11.40 -1.82
CA GLU A 370 8.49 10.91 -1.63
C GLU A 370 8.88 11.04 -0.16
N VAL A 371 9.56 10.03 0.38
CA VAL A 371 10.01 10.01 1.78
C VAL A 371 11.52 9.97 1.83
N THR A 372 12.09 10.88 2.59
CA THR A 372 13.54 10.94 2.89
C THR A 372 13.73 10.97 4.40
N TYR A 373 14.90 10.52 4.86
CA TYR A 373 15.26 10.46 6.28
C TYR A 373 16.46 11.34 6.52
N GLN A 374 16.43 12.17 7.58
CA GLN A 374 17.59 12.91 8.04
C GLN A 374 18.61 11.95 8.63
N ASP A 375 18.19 11.03 9.50
CA ASP A 375 18.96 9.88 9.94
C ASP A 375 18.26 8.58 9.50
N LYS A 376 19.01 7.66 8.86
CA LYS A 376 18.50 6.37 8.42
C LYS A 376 18.16 5.44 9.59
N ALA A 377 18.77 5.62 10.75
CA ALA A 377 18.52 4.81 11.94
C ALA A 377 17.07 4.98 12.44
N THR A 378 16.50 6.19 12.31
CA THR A 378 15.12 6.50 12.64
C THR A 378 14.10 5.61 11.91
N GLY A 379 14.42 5.17 10.69
CA GLY A 379 13.59 4.25 9.91
C GLY A 379 13.37 2.88 10.54
N ALA A 380 14.23 2.45 11.48
CA ALA A 380 14.13 1.16 12.15
C ALA A 380 13.15 1.17 13.34
N THR A 381 12.65 2.32 13.76
CA THR A 381 11.71 2.46 14.90
C THR A 381 10.46 1.61 14.66
N PRO A 382 10.14 0.64 15.56
CA PRO A 382 8.99 -0.22 15.38
C PRO A 382 7.69 0.52 15.72
N LEU A 383 6.69 0.40 14.87
CA LEU A 383 5.37 0.99 15.02
C LEU A 383 4.27 -0.06 15.03
N GLY A 384 3.18 0.24 15.74
CA GLY A 384 1.94 -0.51 15.68
C GLY A 384 0.76 0.43 15.56
N GLY A 385 -0.24 0.07 14.77
CA GLY A 385 -1.42 0.90 14.57
C GLY A 385 -2.23 0.57 13.34
N ALA A 386 -3.20 1.45 13.06
CA ALA A 386 -3.98 1.41 11.83
C ALA A 386 -4.07 2.80 11.22
N ILE A 387 -4.05 2.87 9.91
CA ILE A 387 -4.21 4.10 9.11
C ILE A 387 -5.38 3.91 8.18
N SER A 388 -6.38 4.78 8.27
CA SER A 388 -7.44 4.82 7.27
C SER A 388 -6.96 5.54 6.01
N LYS A 389 -7.17 4.92 4.85
CA LYS A 389 -6.90 5.51 3.54
C LYS A 389 -7.71 6.77 3.24
N LYS A 390 -8.82 7.00 3.96
CA LYS A 390 -9.64 8.21 3.87
C LYS A 390 -9.02 9.39 4.65
N SER A 391 -8.04 9.16 5.53
CA SER A 391 -7.39 10.20 6.32
C SER A 391 -6.53 11.12 5.45
N LYS A 392 -6.51 12.41 5.77
CA LYS A 392 -5.56 13.34 5.16
C LYS A 392 -4.14 12.99 5.64
N ILE A 393 -3.15 13.10 4.75
CA ILE A 393 -1.75 12.77 5.06
C ILE A 393 -1.23 13.51 6.30
N ALA A 394 -1.60 14.77 6.49
CA ALA A 394 -1.20 15.54 7.67
C ALA A 394 -1.68 14.91 8.98
N ASN A 395 -2.88 14.32 9.00
CA ASN A 395 -3.41 13.62 10.17
C ASN A 395 -2.65 12.31 10.44
N VAL A 396 -2.30 11.61 9.36
CA VAL A 396 -1.50 10.37 9.45
C VAL A 396 -0.11 10.67 10.02
N LEU A 397 0.58 11.66 9.48
CA LEU A 397 1.91 12.06 9.97
C LEU A 397 1.84 12.53 11.41
N LYS A 398 0.82 13.32 11.76
CA LYS A 398 0.62 13.76 13.15
C LYS A 398 0.40 12.59 14.11
N MET A 399 -0.34 11.57 13.68
CA MET A 399 -0.53 10.34 14.46
C MET A 399 0.82 9.62 14.65
N LEU A 400 1.61 9.50 13.58
CA LEU A 400 2.93 8.84 13.65
C LEU A 400 3.90 9.62 14.56
N GLU A 401 3.89 10.96 14.56
CA GLU A 401 4.66 11.78 15.53
C GLU A 401 4.25 11.51 16.98
N LEU A 402 2.96 11.26 17.24
CA LEU A 402 2.48 10.97 18.60
C LEU A 402 2.83 9.56 19.09
N THR A 403 3.14 8.64 18.17
CA THR A 403 3.40 7.23 18.47
C THR A 403 4.87 6.83 18.38
N ALA A 404 5.64 7.58 17.63
CA ALA A 404 7.09 7.45 17.50
C ALA A 404 7.74 8.78 17.92
N ASP A 405 8.95 8.72 18.44
CA ASP A 405 9.72 9.91 18.78
C ASP A 405 10.39 10.46 17.49
N VAL A 406 9.55 10.93 16.57
CA VAL A 406 9.95 11.44 15.24
C VAL A 406 9.12 12.66 14.88
N HIS A 407 9.66 13.48 13.98
CA HIS A 407 8.98 14.64 13.41
C HIS A 407 8.95 14.56 11.89
N PHE A 408 7.98 15.22 11.26
CA PHE A 408 7.86 15.25 9.81
C PHE A 408 7.84 16.67 9.26
N LYS A 409 8.68 16.92 8.25
CA LYS A 409 8.63 18.15 7.46
C LYS A 409 8.02 17.82 6.10
N ILE A 410 6.96 18.55 5.74
CA ILE A 410 6.28 18.41 4.45
C ILE A 410 6.70 19.57 3.55
N ASP A 411 7.14 19.27 2.34
CA ASP A 411 7.45 20.24 1.29
C ASP A 411 6.87 19.73 -0.03
N GLY A 412 5.68 20.20 -0.39
CA GLY A 412 4.91 19.69 -1.53
C GLY A 412 4.64 18.19 -1.43
N LYS A 413 5.18 17.40 -2.36
CA LYS A 413 5.11 15.94 -2.36
C LYS A 413 6.27 15.25 -1.62
N LYS A 414 7.17 16.00 -1.01
CA LYS A 414 8.32 15.45 -0.29
C LYS A 414 8.10 15.51 1.22
N ILE A 415 8.31 14.39 1.90
CA ILE A 415 8.29 14.27 3.35
C ILE A 415 9.69 13.94 3.82
N THR A 416 10.21 14.72 4.77
CA THR A 416 11.46 14.42 5.46
C THR A 416 11.16 13.97 6.88
N VAL A 417 11.65 12.79 7.23
CA VAL A 417 11.59 12.25 8.61
C VAL A 417 12.77 12.84 9.38
N LEU A 418 12.47 13.44 10.51
CA LEU A 418 13.40 14.08 11.44
C LEU A 418 13.38 13.31 12.77
N GLU A 419 14.44 13.44 13.57
CA GLU A 419 14.44 13.00 14.97
C GLU A 419 13.65 13.92 15.87
#